data_1c6d5e4f4c4bbcd68e43cc9c8fe58458
#
_entry.id   1c6d5e4f4c4bbcd68e43cc9c8fe58458
#
_cell.length_a   1.000
_cell.length_b   1.000
_cell.length_c   1.000
_cell.angle_alpha   90.00
_cell.angle_beta   90.00
_cell.angle_gamma   90.00
#
_symmetry.space_group_name_H-M   'P 1'
#
loop_
_entity.id
_entity.type
_entity.pdbx_description
1 polymer ?
#
loop_
_entity_poly.entity_id
_entity_poly.type
_entity_poly.pdbx_seq_one_letter_code
_entity_poly.pdbx_strand_id
1 'polypeptide(L)'
;KGIKIKDEKVITPFKNPMKQKAGFIVLKGNLFESAIMKTSVISKSFKDKFLSKPGKEGVLEGRAIVFEGSEDYHDRLNDKNLKMDENSILVIRGAGPVGWPGSAEVVNMQPSDELIKKGITELPCIGDGRQSGTSGSPSILNASPESATGGGLAWLRTGDTVVIDLNDYTANMLVSDEEIGLRK
;
A
#
# COMPACT_ATOMS: atom_id res chain seq x y z
N LYS A 1 -31.34 -6.29 27.46
CA LYS A 1 -31.06 -7.75 27.37
C LYS A 1 -29.87 -7.90 26.45
N GLY A 2 -28.72 -8.40 26.95
CA GLY A 2 -27.52 -8.60 26.14
C GLY A 2 -27.73 -9.70 25.06
N ILE A 3 -27.22 -9.46 23.87
CA ILE A 3 -27.20 -10.48 22.80
C ILE A 3 -26.25 -11.59 23.24
N LYS A 4 -26.69 -12.83 23.23
CA LYS A 4 -25.88 -13.99 23.57
C LYS A 4 -25.30 -14.58 22.28
N ILE A 5 -23.98 -14.69 22.18
CA ILE A 5 -23.32 -15.35 21.06
C ILE A 5 -23.70 -16.82 21.08
N LYS A 6 -24.25 -17.34 19.97
CA LYS A 6 -24.74 -18.70 19.85
C LYS A 6 -23.60 -19.70 19.62
N ASP A 7 -22.60 -19.32 18.88
CA ASP A 7 -21.41 -20.14 18.57
C ASP A 7 -20.14 -19.26 18.57
N GLU A 8 -19.32 -19.42 19.62
CA GLU A 8 -18.09 -18.65 19.78
C GLU A 8 -16.96 -19.06 18.81
N LYS A 9 -17.12 -20.19 18.12
CA LYS A 9 -16.18 -20.57 17.05
C LYS A 9 -16.42 -19.79 15.75
N VAL A 10 -17.63 -19.28 15.57
CA VAL A 10 -18.02 -18.49 14.39
C VAL A 10 -17.93 -16.99 14.67
N ILE A 11 -18.43 -16.57 15.84
CA ILE A 11 -18.38 -15.16 16.27
C ILE A 11 -17.73 -15.12 17.64
N THR A 12 -16.46 -14.71 17.67
CA THR A 12 -15.71 -14.62 18.92
C THR A 12 -16.07 -13.35 19.71
N PRO A 13 -16.10 -13.42 21.05
CA PRO A 13 -16.34 -12.24 21.85
C PRO A 13 -15.18 -11.24 21.75
N PHE A 14 -15.49 -9.96 21.93
CA PHE A 14 -14.48 -8.88 21.85
C PHE A 14 -13.26 -9.10 22.78
N LYS A 15 -13.50 -9.73 23.94
CA LYS A 15 -12.43 -10.05 24.93
C LYS A 15 -11.48 -11.16 24.45
N ASN A 16 -11.90 -11.97 23.49
CA ASN A 16 -11.10 -13.07 22.95
C ASN A 16 -11.19 -13.10 21.41
N PRO A 17 -10.61 -12.10 20.72
CA PRO A 17 -10.70 -12.02 19.26
C PRO A 17 -9.86 -13.10 18.61
N MET A 18 -10.27 -13.57 17.44
CA MET A 18 -9.49 -14.53 16.62
C MET A 18 -8.11 -13.96 16.21
N LYS A 19 -8.00 -12.64 16.12
CA LYS A 19 -6.77 -11.95 15.74
C LYS A 19 -6.67 -10.63 16.48
N GLN A 20 -5.53 -10.40 17.14
CA GLN A 20 -5.24 -9.15 17.82
C GLN A 20 -4.82 -8.07 16.81
N LYS A 21 -5.14 -6.80 17.10
CA LYS A 21 -4.78 -5.63 16.26
C LYS A 21 -5.09 -5.85 14.77
N ALA A 22 -6.20 -6.54 14.48
CA ALA A 22 -6.67 -6.78 13.12
C ALA A 22 -7.67 -5.69 12.70
N GLY A 23 -7.79 -5.49 11.39
CA GLY A 23 -8.77 -4.57 10.81
C GLY A 23 -8.13 -3.53 9.91
N PHE A 24 -8.63 -2.31 10.00
CA PHE A 24 -8.12 -1.18 9.24
C PHE A 24 -7.27 -0.27 10.14
N ILE A 25 -6.22 0.29 9.54
CA ILE A 25 -5.45 1.40 10.12
C ILE A 25 -5.47 2.57 9.16
N VAL A 26 -5.27 3.76 9.69
CA VAL A 26 -5.07 4.98 8.90
C VAL A 26 -3.60 5.36 9.00
N LEU A 27 -2.96 5.47 7.86
CA LEU A 27 -1.58 5.93 7.72
C LEU A 27 -1.56 7.42 7.35
N LYS A 28 -0.50 8.12 7.74
CA LYS A 28 -0.24 9.53 7.42
C LYS A 28 1.24 9.75 7.12
N GLY A 29 1.57 10.86 6.47
CA GLY A 29 2.96 11.22 6.18
C GLY A 29 3.07 12.22 5.04
N ASN A 30 4.27 12.36 4.47
CA ASN A 30 4.45 13.30 3.36
C ASN A 30 3.89 12.79 2.02
N LEU A 31 3.50 11.51 1.93
CA LEU A 31 2.81 10.94 0.77
C LEU A 31 1.31 11.30 0.75
N PHE A 32 0.70 11.49 1.91
CA PHE A 32 -0.72 11.79 2.08
C PHE A 32 -1.02 12.22 3.53
N GLU A 33 -2.08 12.96 3.74
CA GLU A 33 -2.58 13.31 5.09
C GLU A 33 -3.30 12.12 5.73
N SER A 34 -3.93 11.28 4.90
CA SER A 34 -4.56 10.03 5.33
C SER A 34 -4.63 9.02 4.20
N ALA A 35 -4.44 7.75 4.51
CA ALA A 35 -4.74 6.63 3.64
C ALA A 35 -5.14 5.42 4.47
N ILE A 36 -5.91 4.51 3.89
CA ILE A 36 -6.43 3.34 4.59
C ILE A 36 -5.61 2.12 4.22
N MET A 37 -5.25 1.31 5.22
CA MET A 37 -4.65 0.01 5.02
C MET A 37 -5.40 -1.05 5.81
N LYS A 38 -5.69 -2.20 5.17
CA LYS A 38 -6.29 -3.36 5.81
C LYS A 38 -5.21 -4.31 6.29
N THR A 39 -4.87 -4.28 7.57
CA THR A 39 -3.79 -5.08 8.16
C THR A 39 -4.11 -6.57 8.26
N SER A 40 -5.41 -6.93 8.33
CA SER A 40 -5.85 -8.31 8.49
C SER A 40 -5.53 -9.21 7.29
N VAL A 41 -5.35 -8.65 6.10
CA VAL A 41 -5.08 -9.42 4.87
C VAL A 41 -3.60 -9.70 4.63
N ILE A 42 -2.68 -8.98 5.32
CA ILE A 42 -1.25 -9.20 5.15
C ILE A 42 -0.92 -10.65 5.49
N SER A 43 -0.35 -11.39 4.53
CA SER A 43 -0.02 -12.80 4.69
C SER A 43 1.08 -13.02 5.75
N LYS A 44 1.09 -14.20 6.33
CA LYS A 44 2.16 -14.56 7.28
C LYS A 44 3.52 -14.57 6.59
N SER A 45 3.60 -15.10 5.38
CA SER A 45 4.83 -15.16 4.58
C SER A 45 5.40 -13.77 4.32
N PHE A 46 4.53 -12.80 3.98
CA PHE A 46 4.95 -11.42 3.81
C PHE A 46 5.47 -10.80 5.11
N LYS A 47 4.77 -11.02 6.22
CA LYS A 47 5.21 -10.53 7.53
C LYS A 47 6.58 -11.07 7.92
N ASP A 48 6.76 -12.39 7.81
CA ASP A 48 8.00 -13.06 8.18
C ASP A 48 9.18 -12.57 7.31
N LYS A 49 8.96 -12.33 6.02
CA LYS A 49 10.01 -11.90 5.08
C LYS A 49 10.36 -10.42 5.18
N PHE A 50 9.37 -9.56 5.28
CA PHE A 50 9.54 -8.12 5.07
C PHE A 50 9.31 -7.26 6.32
N LEU A 51 8.47 -7.70 7.25
CA LEU A 51 8.08 -6.93 8.43
C LEU A 51 8.69 -7.45 9.74
N SER A 52 9.55 -8.47 9.68
CA SER A 52 10.19 -9.08 10.85
C SER A 52 11.71 -8.91 10.83
N LYS A 53 12.22 -7.91 10.12
CA LYS A 53 13.67 -7.63 10.07
C LYS A 53 14.14 -7.14 11.44
N PRO A 54 15.21 -7.75 12.05
CA PRO A 54 15.69 -7.34 13.35
C PRO A 54 16.01 -5.83 13.42
N GLY A 55 15.45 -5.14 14.43
CA GLY A 55 15.59 -3.70 14.64
C GLY A 55 14.78 -2.81 13.69
N LYS A 56 14.00 -3.40 12.80
CA LYS A 56 13.06 -2.71 11.89
C LYS A 56 11.71 -3.46 11.82
N GLU A 57 11.32 -4.10 12.92
CA GLU A 57 10.06 -4.85 12.95
C GLU A 57 8.87 -3.92 12.69
N GLY A 58 7.99 -4.35 11.80
CA GLY A 58 6.83 -3.55 11.38
C GLY A 58 7.14 -2.42 10.40
N VAL A 59 8.42 -2.26 10.00
CA VAL A 59 8.85 -1.22 9.05
C VAL A 59 9.18 -1.85 7.70
N LEU A 60 8.58 -1.33 6.65
CA LEU A 60 8.86 -1.67 5.27
C LEU A 60 9.53 -0.49 4.58
N GLU A 61 10.68 -0.75 3.97
CA GLU A 61 11.39 0.21 3.15
C GLU A 61 11.57 -0.36 1.74
N GLY A 62 11.24 0.41 0.72
CA GLY A 62 11.33 -0.04 -0.66
C GLY A 62 11.41 1.11 -1.66
N ARG A 63 11.76 0.76 -2.89
CA ARG A 63 11.85 1.68 -4.00
C ARG A 63 10.49 1.82 -4.70
N ALA A 64 10.02 3.03 -4.87
CA ALA A 64 8.77 3.30 -5.58
C ALA A 64 8.87 2.99 -7.08
N ILE A 65 7.85 2.35 -7.62
CA ILE A 65 7.55 2.22 -9.05
C ILE A 65 6.21 2.90 -9.28
N VAL A 66 6.23 4.07 -9.91
CA VAL A 66 5.05 4.93 -10.05
C VAL A 66 4.40 4.74 -11.41
N PHE A 67 3.09 4.53 -11.40
CA PHE A 67 2.22 4.42 -12.56
C PHE A 67 1.16 5.54 -12.57
N GLU A 68 0.95 6.12 -13.75
CA GLU A 68 -0.03 7.18 -13.99
C GLU A 68 -1.40 6.58 -14.39
N GLY A 69 -2.06 5.96 -13.42
CA GLY A 69 -3.33 5.27 -13.65
C GLY A 69 -3.18 3.83 -14.14
N SER A 70 -4.32 3.16 -14.37
CA SER A 70 -4.35 1.73 -14.68
C SER A 70 -3.83 1.40 -16.08
N GLU A 71 -4.03 2.27 -17.06
CA GLU A 71 -3.54 2.05 -18.42
C GLU A 71 -2.02 2.01 -18.44
N ASP A 72 -1.36 3.02 -17.85
CA ASP A 72 0.10 3.07 -17.73
C ASP A 72 0.66 1.86 -16.96
N TYR A 73 -0.04 1.41 -15.91
CA TYR A 73 0.34 0.20 -15.20
C TYR A 73 0.32 -1.03 -16.12
N HIS A 74 -0.74 -1.25 -16.89
CA HIS A 74 -0.84 -2.39 -17.79
C HIS A 74 0.20 -2.35 -18.91
N ASP A 75 0.45 -1.18 -19.46
CA ASP A 75 1.40 -0.99 -20.55
C ASP A 75 2.86 -1.19 -20.11
N ARG A 76 3.20 -0.76 -18.89
CA ARG A 76 4.59 -0.75 -18.42
C ARG A 76 4.95 -1.79 -17.35
N LEU A 77 3.99 -2.58 -16.85
CA LEU A 77 4.24 -3.54 -15.78
C LEU A 77 5.47 -4.43 -16.04
N ASN A 78 5.66 -4.86 -17.29
CA ASN A 78 6.75 -5.73 -17.70
C ASN A 78 7.95 -4.98 -18.34
N ASP A 79 7.98 -3.65 -18.26
CA ASP A 79 9.12 -2.87 -18.74
C ASP A 79 10.35 -3.09 -17.84
N LYS A 80 11.40 -3.67 -18.41
CA LYS A 80 12.66 -3.94 -17.71
C LYS A 80 13.37 -2.68 -17.22
N ASN A 81 13.11 -1.52 -17.83
CA ASN A 81 13.69 -0.26 -17.40
C ASN A 81 13.17 0.20 -16.04
N LEU A 82 12.01 -0.30 -15.59
CA LEU A 82 11.52 -0.08 -14.23
C LEU A 82 12.41 -0.72 -13.17
N LYS A 83 13.23 -1.74 -13.55
CA LYS A 83 14.10 -2.49 -12.63
C LYS A 83 13.34 -2.95 -11.38
N MET A 84 12.13 -3.48 -11.60
CA MET A 84 11.27 -3.97 -10.52
C MET A 84 11.91 -5.18 -9.85
N ASP A 85 11.95 -5.19 -8.52
CA ASP A 85 12.50 -6.27 -7.72
C ASP A 85 11.61 -6.57 -6.49
N GLU A 86 12.04 -7.48 -5.64
CA GLU A 86 11.31 -7.87 -4.44
C GLU A 86 11.20 -6.78 -3.35
N ASN A 87 11.99 -5.71 -3.44
CA ASN A 87 11.95 -4.57 -2.53
C ASN A 87 11.22 -3.37 -3.14
N SER A 88 10.56 -3.56 -4.28
CA SER A 88 9.79 -2.51 -4.93
C SER A 88 8.44 -2.31 -4.25
N ILE A 89 7.98 -1.06 -4.22
CA ILE A 89 6.64 -0.66 -3.80
C ILE A 89 5.92 -0.11 -5.03
N LEU A 90 4.82 -0.75 -5.42
CA LEU A 90 4.05 -0.34 -6.57
C LEU A 90 3.13 0.83 -6.19
N VAL A 91 3.16 1.88 -6.96
CA VAL A 91 2.37 3.08 -6.71
C VAL A 91 1.54 3.41 -7.93
N ILE A 92 0.23 3.58 -7.75
CA ILE A 92 -0.67 4.06 -8.78
C ILE A 92 -1.32 5.37 -8.33
N ARG A 93 -1.25 6.39 -9.16
CA ARG A 93 -1.82 7.71 -8.86
C ARG A 93 -2.73 8.20 -9.99
N GLY A 94 -3.53 9.24 -9.71
CA GLY A 94 -4.52 9.73 -10.65
C GLY A 94 -5.72 8.80 -10.81
N ALA A 95 -5.90 7.84 -9.89
CA ALA A 95 -6.98 6.86 -9.88
C ALA A 95 -8.06 7.17 -8.83
N GLY A 96 -7.92 8.29 -8.13
CA GLY A 96 -8.90 8.76 -7.15
C GLY A 96 -10.14 9.40 -7.79
N PRO A 97 -11.14 9.76 -6.96
CA PRO A 97 -12.43 10.28 -7.43
C PRO A 97 -12.34 11.56 -8.29
N VAL A 98 -11.32 12.40 -8.08
CA VAL A 98 -11.10 13.61 -8.87
C VAL A 98 -10.28 13.31 -10.12
N GLY A 99 -9.19 12.53 -9.99
CA GLY A 99 -8.32 12.19 -11.10
C GLY A 99 -9.02 11.31 -12.15
N TRP A 100 -9.82 10.38 -11.68
CA TRP A 100 -10.59 9.47 -12.54
C TRP A 100 -12.00 9.23 -11.98
N PRO A 101 -12.95 10.15 -12.19
CA PRO A 101 -14.32 10.01 -11.70
C PRO A 101 -14.96 8.70 -12.15
N GLY A 102 -15.49 7.94 -11.20
CA GLY A 102 -16.13 6.65 -11.48
C GLY A 102 -15.18 5.49 -11.79
N SER A 103 -13.87 5.66 -11.56
CA SER A 103 -12.88 4.60 -11.77
C SER A 103 -13.22 3.30 -11.03
N ALA A 104 -12.83 2.18 -11.64
CA ALA A 104 -12.89 0.86 -11.01
C ALA A 104 -11.88 0.72 -9.86
N GLU A 105 -11.86 -0.44 -9.21
CA GLU A 105 -10.86 -0.80 -8.22
C GLU A 105 -9.53 -1.12 -8.90
N VAL A 106 -8.54 -0.24 -8.80
CA VAL A 106 -7.29 -0.30 -9.59
C VAL A 106 -6.00 -0.38 -8.77
N VAL A 107 -6.07 -0.24 -7.44
CA VAL A 107 -4.85 -0.24 -6.61
C VAL A 107 -4.30 -1.64 -6.33
N ASN A 108 -5.00 -2.69 -6.71
CA ASN A 108 -4.56 -4.07 -6.51
C ASN A 108 -3.62 -4.50 -7.64
N MET A 109 -2.39 -4.00 -7.61
CA MET A 109 -1.36 -4.28 -8.60
C MET A 109 -0.63 -5.58 -8.30
N GLN A 110 -0.26 -6.31 -9.35
CA GLN A 110 0.60 -7.50 -9.28
C GLN A 110 2.05 -7.15 -9.65
N PRO A 111 3.03 -7.94 -9.20
CA PRO A 111 4.40 -7.84 -9.69
C PRO A 111 4.50 -8.18 -11.17
N SER A 112 5.62 -7.83 -11.81
CA SER A 112 5.92 -8.23 -13.19
C SER A 112 5.94 -9.76 -13.35
N ASP A 113 5.68 -10.23 -14.57
CA ASP A 113 5.71 -11.66 -14.91
C ASP A 113 7.04 -12.33 -14.54
N GLU A 114 8.15 -11.59 -14.65
CA GLU A 114 9.47 -12.08 -14.27
C GLU A 114 9.57 -12.37 -12.77
N LEU A 115 9.03 -11.48 -11.93
CA LEU A 115 9.00 -11.68 -10.48
C LEU A 115 8.06 -12.81 -10.08
N ILE A 116 6.90 -12.89 -10.72
CA ILE A 116 5.93 -13.99 -10.48
C ILE A 116 6.58 -15.35 -10.80
N LYS A 117 7.30 -15.48 -11.91
CA LYS A 117 8.05 -16.69 -12.28
C LYS A 117 9.15 -17.05 -11.27
N LYS A 118 9.68 -16.06 -10.55
CA LYS A 118 10.64 -16.26 -9.45
C LYS A 118 9.97 -16.55 -8.09
N GLY A 119 8.63 -16.66 -8.06
CA GLY A 119 7.85 -16.93 -6.85
C GLY A 119 7.54 -15.69 -6.00
N ILE A 120 7.79 -14.48 -6.51
CA ILE A 120 7.42 -13.21 -5.86
C ILE A 120 6.07 -12.80 -6.42
N THR A 121 5.00 -13.17 -5.72
CA THR A 121 3.62 -12.99 -6.18
C THR A 121 2.94 -11.77 -5.58
N GLU A 122 3.58 -11.11 -4.62
CA GLU A 122 3.00 -10.00 -3.85
C GLU A 122 4.04 -8.91 -3.63
N LEU A 123 3.70 -7.67 -3.95
CA LEU A 123 4.44 -6.46 -3.60
C LEU A 123 3.50 -5.47 -2.89
N PRO A 124 4.01 -4.59 -2.02
CA PRO A 124 3.21 -3.53 -1.43
C PRO A 124 2.67 -2.60 -2.51
N CYS A 125 1.42 -2.17 -2.35
CA CYS A 125 0.76 -1.24 -3.26
C CYS A 125 0.31 0.01 -2.52
N ILE A 126 0.47 1.16 -3.15
CA ILE A 126 -0.04 2.46 -2.66
C ILE A 126 -0.82 3.12 -3.79
N GLY A 127 -1.95 3.75 -3.47
CA GLY A 127 -2.68 4.53 -4.47
C GLY A 127 -3.74 5.44 -3.88
N ASP A 128 -4.12 6.45 -4.67
CA ASP A 128 -5.22 7.36 -4.35
C ASP A 128 -6.59 6.81 -4.77
N GLY A 129 -6.62 5.73 -5.56
CA GLY A 129 -7.82 4.99 -5.89
C GLY A 129 -8.24 3.99 -4.80
N ARG A 130 -9.33 3.30 -5.08
CA ARG A 130 -9.86 2.20 -4.26
C ARG A 130 -9.36 0.84 -4.74
N GLN A 131 -9.45 -0.17 -3.88
CA GLN A 131 -9.20 -1.57 -4.26
C GLN A 131 -10.09 -2.52 -3.48
N SER A 132 -10.25 -3.75 -3.99
CA SER A 132 -10.81 -4.85 -3.22
C SER A 132 -9.77 -5.33 -2.18
N GLY A 133 -10.12 -5.51 -0.97
CA GLY A 133 -9.18 -5.80 0.12
C GLY A 133 -8.67 -7.25 0.16
N THR A 134 -8.21 -7.82 -0.96
CA THR A 134 -7.83 -9.24 -1.09
C THR A 134 -6.33 -9.48 -1.25
N SER A 135 -5.51 -8.44 -1.23
CA SER A 135 -4.05 -8.58 -1.36
C SER A 135 -3.41 -9.16 -0.11
N GLY A 136 -2.50 -10.11 -0.26
CA GLY A 136 -1.70 -10.68 0.83
C GLY A 136 -0.57 -9.78 1.30
N SER A 137 -0.23 -8.73 0.53
CA SER A 137 0.76 -7.69 0.87
C SER A 137 0.08 -6.44 1.46
N PRO A 138 0.85 -5.53 2.07
CA PRO A 138 0.35 -4.21 2.43
C PRO A 138 -0.20 -3.48 1.21
N SER A 139 -1.48 -3.09 1.30
CA SER A 139 -2.13 -2.30 0.27
C SER A 139 -2.73 -1.07 0.93
N ILE A 140 -2.21 0.08 0.53
CA ILE A 140 -2.56 1.40 1.04
C ILE A 140 -3.39 2.09 -0.03
N LEU A 141 -4.61 2.44 0.30
CA LEU A 141 -5.63 2.91 -0.64
C LEU A 141 -6.30 4.19 -0.16
N ASN A 142 -7.02 4.83 -1.08
CA ASN A 142 -7.72 6.09 -0.81
C ASN A 142 -6.79 7.16 -0.21
N ALA A 143 -5.56 7.26 -0.73
CA ALA A 143 -4.63 8.30 -0.31
C ALA A 143 -5.24 9.68 -0.56
N SER A 144 -5.29 10.49 0.49
CA SER A 144 -5.94 11.80 0.49
C SER A 144 -5.04 12.86 1.13
N PRO A 145 -4.91 14.06 0.55
CA PRO A 145 -5.45 14.46 -0.76
C PRO A 145 -4.92 13.55 -1.89
N GLU A 146 -5.76 13.28 -2.90
CA GLU A 146 -5.33 12.52 -4.06
C GLU A 146 -4.33 13.30 -4.93
N SER A 147 -3.55 12.62 -5.75
CA SER A 147 -2.52 13.24 -6.60
C SER A 147 -3.08 14.30 -7.54
N ALA A 148 -4.27 14.09 -8.07
CA ALA A 148 -4.96 15.04 -8.96
C ALA A 148 -5.30 16.38 -8.30
N THR A 149 -5.31 16.44 -6.95
CA THR A 149 -5.51 17.66 -6.17
C THR A 149 -4.21 18.17 -5.53
N GLY A 150 -3.06 17.65 -5.94
CA GLY A 150 -1.75 18.05 -5.41
C GLY A 150 -1.37 17.37 -4.09
N GLY A 151 -1.98 16.21 -3.78
CA GLY A 151 -1.54 15.36 -2.67
C GLY A 151 -0.11 14.86 -2.86
N GLY A 152 0.52 14.38 -1.78
CA GLY A 152 1.94 13.99 -1.77
C GLY A 152 2.34 12.96 -2.81
N LEU A 153 1.43 12.07 -3.22
CA LEU A 153 1.68 11.13 -4.30
C LEU A 153 1.99 11.80 -5.64
N ALA A 154 1.53 13.04 -5.87
CA ALA A 154 1.83 13.80 -7.09
C ALA A 154 3.34 14.05 -7.27
N TRP A 155 4.07 14.14 -6.19
CA TRP A 155 5.50 14.49 -6.16
C TRP A 155 6.44 13.29 -6.09
N LEU A 156 5.90 12.09 -5.81
CA LEU A 156 6.66 10.86 -5.78
C LEU A 156 7.12 10.47 -7.19
N ARG A 157 8.37 10.02 -7.33
CA ARG A 157 8.95 9.57 -8.60
C ARG A 157 9.40 8.13 -8.51
N THR A 158 9.35 7.41 -9.63
CA THR A 158 9.97 6.09 -9.74
C THR A 158 11.45 6.19 -9.37
N GLY A 159 11.89 5.37 -8.43
CA GLY A 159 13.25 5.37 -7.90
C GLY A 159 13.37 5.99 -6.51
N ASP A 160 12.42 6.79 -6.06
CA ASP A 160 12.41 7.32 -4.70
C ASP A 160 12.26 6.17 -3.68
N THR A 161 12.88 6.34 -2.52
CA THR A 161 12.70 5.42 -1.40
C THR A 161 11.46 5.79 -0.62
N VAL A 162 10.62 4.81 -0.33
CA VAL A 162 9.43 4.95 0.52
C VAL A 162 9.59 4.09 1.76
N VAL A 163 9.24 4.65 2.92
CA VAL A 163 9.20 3.94 4.20
C VAL A 163 7.77 3.92 4.72
N ILE A 164 7.28 2.73 5.03
CA ILE A 164 5.98 2.50 5.67
C ILE A 164 6.24 1.92 7.04
N ASP A 165 5.87 2.65 8.10
CA ASP A 165 5.99 2.21 9.49
C ASP A 165 4.61 1.88 10.05
N LEU A 166 4.41 0.59 10.35
CA LEU A 166 3.16 0.08 10.91
C LEU A 166 3.09 0.24 12.43
N ASN A 167 4.18 0.65 13.09
CA ASN A 167 4.19 0.92 14.52
C ASN A 167 3.66 2.32 14.79
N ASP A 168 4.12 3.30 13.98
CA ASP A 168 3.74 4.72 14.09
C ASP A 168 2.64 5.13 13.12
N TYR A 169 2.18 4.18 12.29
CA TYR A 169 1.16 4.40 11.27
C TYR A 169 1.54 5.51 10.27
N THR A 170 2.78 5.47 9.79
CA THR A 170 3.28 6.47 8.84
C THR A 170 3.69 5.88 7.50
N ALA A 171 3.64 6.71 6.45
CA ALA A 171 4.18 6.39 5.13
C ALA A 171 4.80 7.65 4.51
N ASN A 172 6.10 7.58 4.24
CA ASN A 172 6.88 8.72 3.80
C ASN A 172 7.77 8.37 2.62
N MET A 173 7.90 9.29 1.65
CA MET A 173 9.04 9.28 0.74
C MET A 173 10.25 9.92 1.43
N LEU A 174 11.42 9.31 1.28
CA LEU A 174 12.69 9.82 1.80
C LEU A 174 13.31 10.81 0.82
N VAL A 175 12.62 11.93 0.63
CA VAL A 175 13.02 13.03 -0.22
C VAL A 175 13.01 14.30 0.64
N SER A 176 13.99 15.18 0.50
CA SER A 176 14.04 16.40 1.28
C SER A 176 12.88 17.35 0.96
N ASP A 177 12.47 18.16 1.92
CA ASP A 177 11.41 19.15 1.73
C ASP A 177 11.76 20.15 0.62
N GLU A 178 13.06 20.47 0.47
CA GLU A 178 13.57 21.31 -0.61
C GLU A 178 13.31 20.68 -1.98
N GLU A 179 13.67 19.40 -2.15
CA GLU A 179 13.44 18.67 -3.40
C GLU A 179 11.93 18.50 -3.67
N ILE A 180 11.13 18.22 -2.65
CA ILE A 180 9.66 18.18 -2.79
C ILE A 180 9.14 19.55 -3.25
N GLY A 181 9.69 20.64 -2.70
CA GLY A 181 9.35 22.00 -3.12
C GLY A 181 9.68 22.27 -4.59
N LEU A 182 10.78 21.70 -5.11
CA LEU A 182 11.16 21.83 -6.52
C LEU A 182 10.29 20.97 -7.47
N ARG A 183 9.63 19.93 -6.93
CA ARG A 183 8.74 19.07 -7.70
C ARG A 183 7.32 19.61 -7.83
N LYS A 184 6.94 20.57 -6.94
CA LYS A 184 5.64 21.26 -6.93
C LYS A 184 5.58 22.36 -8.00
#